data_2349d0948bd0f8dea3f2ae9f4b759bb5
#
_entry.id   2349d0948bd0f8dea3f2ae9f4b759bb5
#
_cell.length_a   1.000
_cell.length_b   1.000
_cell.length_c   1.000
_cell.angle_alpha   90.00
_cell.angle_beta   90.00
_cell.angle_gamma   90.00
#
_symmetry.space_group_name_H-M   'P 1'
#
loop_
_entity.id
_entity.type
_entity.pdbx_description
1 polymer ?
#
loop_
_entity_poly.entity_id
_entity_poly.type
_entity_poly.pdbx_seq_one_letter_code
_entity_poly.pdbx_strand_id
1 'polypeptide(L)'
;MRADVLGLQAFISIAERGSFRAAASHLNLSQTALSHRVRKLEESLGTPLFLRTTRQVSLTAAGTTLLPRARRVFEDLGSAINEVRVDVHAADEQVSVGCLPTVAGHCMPSVIAAFAKRHPGIGVRVHDNSASEIADKVQSGEAEFGVTIVAANRWDLELKPVVKEPFILVSHRSMPLAGATSLTWAQLQGEPLVRISAETGNRILIDDALGARRDTLIWRYEVQRVVTAVSLVRSGIGYRHHHPQDRAFTTGSTRSAGAAEPSAEAKRFAKMR
;
A
#
# COMPACT_ATOMS: atom_id res chain seq x y z
N MET A 1 32.99 8.02 -9.60
CA MET A 1 32.20 6.84 -10.02
C MET A 1 31.17 7.30 -11.05
N ARG A 2 31.21 6.83 -12.29
CA ARG A 2 30.15 7.14 -13.27
C ARG A 2 29.04 6.12 -13.06
N ALA A 3 27.86 6.59 -12.66
CA ALA A 3 26.69 5.72 -12.54
C ALA A 3 26.27 5.20 -13.92
N ASP A 4 26.22 3.89 -14.10
CA ASP A 4 25.75 3.25 -15.34
C ASP A 4 24.20 3.17 -15.33
N VAL A 5 23.56 4.29 -15.63
CA VAL A 5 22.09 4.42 -15.66
C VAL A 5 21.45 3.43 -16.64
N LEU A 6 22.07 3.23 -17.81
CA LEU A 6 21.54 2.30 -18.81
C LEU A 6 21.70 0.84 -18.40
N GLY A 7 22.77 0.51 -17.68
CA GLY A 7 22.98 -0.81 -17.09
C GLY A 7 21.97 -1.08 -15.97
N LEU A 8 21.71 -0.11 -15.10
CA LEU A 8 20.68 -0.21 -14.07
C LEU A 8 19.28 -0.38 -14.66
N GLN A 9 18.93 0.37 -15.71
CA GLN A 9 17.66 0.21 -16.41
C GLN A 9 17.48 -1.18 -17.00
N ALA A 10 18.54 -1.70 -17.64
CA ALA A 10 18.56 -3.05 -18.18
C ALA A 10 18.38 -4.11 -17.06
N PHE A 11 19.08 -3.94 -15.95
CA PHE A 11 18.97 -4.81 -14.77
C PHE A 11 17.53 -4.85 -14.20
N ILE A 12 16.92 -3.70 -13.95
CA ILE A 12 15.53 -3.61 -13.44
C ILE A 12 14.58 -4.30 -14.40
N SER A 13 14.64 -3.97 -15.69
CA SER A 13 13.74 -4.54 -16.71
C SER A 13 13.83 -6.07 -16.80
N ILE A 14 15.04 -6.66 -16.67
CA ILE A 14 15.22 -8.11 -16.66
C ILE A 14 14.65 -8.72 -15.38
N ALA A 15 14.91 -8.11 -14.22
CA ALA A 15 14.44 -8.59 -12.93
C ALA A 15 12.90 -8.62 -12.85
N GLU A 16 12.23 -7.62 -13.41
CA GLU A 16 10.77 -7.51 -13.41
C GLU A 16 10.08 -8.45 -14.40
N ARG A 17 10.70 -8.65 -15.55
CA ARG A 17 10.11 -9.46 -16.65
C ARG A 17 10.53 -10.93 -16.60
N GLY A 18 11.48 -11.27 -15.75
CA GLY A 18 12.01 -12.63 -15.61
C GLY A 18 12.67 -13.20 -16.86
N SER A 19 12.96 -12.35 -17.89
CA SER A 19 13.45 -12.79 -19.18
C SER A 19 14.28 -11.70 -19.87
N PHE A 20 15.50 -12.06 -20.31
CA PHE A 20 16.34 -11.18 -21.13
C PHE A 20 15.67 -10.79 -22.46
N ARG A 21 14.96 -11.73 -23.09
CA ARG A 21 14.24 -11.48 -24.34
C ARG A 21 13.10 -10.48 -24.15
N ALA A 22 12.27 -10.68 -23.12
CA ALA A 22 11.16 -9.79 -22.82
C ALA A 22 11.65 -8.39 -22.45
N ALA A 23 12.71 -8.27 -21.64
CA ALA A 23 13.32 -7.01 -21.27
C ALA A 23 13.95 -6.29 -22.49
N ALA A 24 14.61 -7.02 -23.39
CA ALA A 24 15.18 -6.45 -24.61
C ALA A 24 14.08 -5.86 -25.51
N SER A 25 12.99 -6.59 -25.72
CA SER A 25 11.82 -6.09 -26.46
C SER A 25 11.23 -4.85 -25.85
N HIS A 26 11.09 -4.81 -24.51
CA HIS A 26 10.56 -3.66 -23.78
C HIS A 26 11.41 -2.41 -23.91
N LEU A 27 12.74 -2.57 -23.91
CA LEU A 27 13.68 -1.45 -24.02
C LEU A 27 14.06 -1.11 -25.47
N ASN A 28 13.41 -1.74 -26.45
CA ASN A 28 13.71 -1.60 -27.87
C ASN A 28 15.20 -1.86 -28.19
N LEU A 29 15.78 -2.91 -27.57
CA LEU A 29 17.16 -3.33 -27.74
C LEU A 29 17.24 -4.74 -28.27
N SER A 30 18.41 -5.08 -28.90
CA SER A 30 18.75 -6.46 -29.11
C SER A 30 19.11 -7.15 -27.79
N GLN A 31 18.85 -8.47 -27.69
CA GLN A 31 19.21 -9.24 -26.50
C GLN A 31 20.71 -9.18 -26.20
N THR A 32 21.55 -9.13 -27.24
CA THR A 32 23.00 -8.98 -27.14
C THR A 32 23.37 -7.63 -26.51
N ALA A 33 22.76 -6.54 -26.97
CA ALA A 33 22.99 -5.21 -26.42
C ALA A 33 22.56 -5.11 -24.96
N LEU A 34 21.39 -5.69 -24.60
CA LEU A 34 20.92 -5.75 -23.24
C LEU A 34 21.89 -6.53 -22.34
N SER A 35 22.33 -7.72 -22.80
CA SER A 35 23.28 -8.56 -22.05
C SER A 35 24.61 -7.86 -21.84
N HIS A 36 25.08 -7.10 -22.84
CA HIS A 36 26.31 -6.32 -22.74
C HIS A 36 26.18 -5.21 -21.67
N ARG A 37 25.04 -4.49 -21.65
CA ARG A 37 24.79 -3.46 -20.63
C ARG A 37 24.83 -4.01 -19.21
N VAL A 38 24.14 -5.14 -18.97
CA VAL A 38 24.16 -5.79 -17.66
C VAL A 38 25.55 -6.25 -17.27
N ARG A 39 26.28 -6.89 -18.20
CA ARG A 39 27.66 -7.32 -17.94
C ARG A 39 28.54 -6.15 -17.52
N LYS A 40 28.47 -5.03 -18.25
CA LYS A 40 29.22 -3.82 -17.91
C LYS A 40 28.89 -3.28 -16.53
N LEU A 41 27.60 -3.33 -16.14
CA LEU A 41 27.15 -2.98 -14.78
C LEU A 41 27.76 -3.94 -13.74
N GLU A 42 27.68 -5.24 -13.96
CA GLU A 42 28.25 -6.27 -13.06
C GLU A 42 29.76 -6.12 -12.92
N GLU A 43 30.47 -5.84 -14.02
CA GLU A 43 31.92 -5.54 -14.00
C GLU A 43 32.23 -4.30 -13.19
N SER A 44 31.44 -3.23 -13.31
CA SER A 44 31.61 -2.00 -12.52
C SER A 44 31.36 -2.19 -11.04
N LEU A 45 30.49 -3.12 -10.67
CA LEU A 45 30.14 -3.46 -9.28
C LEU A 45 31.06 -4.54 -8.70
N GLY A 46 31.83 -5.24 -9.55
CA GLY A 46 32.70 -6.35 -9.14
C GLY A 46 31.92 -7.60 -8.69
N THR A 47 30.62 -7.69 -8.97
CA THR A 47 29.79 -8.83 -8.55
C THR A 47 28.67 -9.11 -9.55
N PRO A 48 28.31 -10.38 -9.79
CA PRO A 48 27.17 -10.73 -10.63
C PRO A 48 25.85 -10.38 -9.94
N LEU A 49 24.87 -9.90 -10.70
CA LEU A 49 23.52 -9.56 -10.24
C LEU A 49 22.51 -10.67 -10.57
N PHE A 50 22.80 -11.48 -11.59
CA PHE A 50 21.96 -12.61 -12.00
C PHE A 50 22.69 -13.93 -11.85
N LEU A 51 21.95 -14.96 -11.44
CA LEU A 51 22.43 -16.35 -11.49
C LEU A 51 22.35 -16.85 -12.93
N ARG A 52 23.48 -17.33 -13.45
CA ARG A 52 23.57 -17.87 -14.82
C ARG A 52 23.04 -19.30 -14.85
N THR A 53 21.72 -19.49 -14.87
CA THR A 53 21.09 -20.78 -15.14
C THR A 53 20.32 -20.71 -16.46
N THR A 54 20.34 -21.81 -17.23
CA THR A 54 19.78 -21.88 -18.58
C THR A 54 18.25 -21.88 -18.66
N ARG A 55 17.54 -21.97 -17.52
CA ARG A 55 16.09 -22.16 -17.50
C ARG A 55 15.27 -21.01 -16.87
N GLN A 56 15.86 -20.24 -15.97
CA GLN A 56 15.17 -19.09 -15.35
C GLN A 56 16.16 -18.00 -14.98
N VAL A 57 15.72 -16.74 -15.09
CA VAL A 57 16.46 -15.58 -14.61
C VAL A 57 16.19 -15.43 -13.12
N SER A 58 17.21 -15.64 -12.30
CA SER A 58 17.16 -15.48 -10.86
C SER A 58 18.19 -14.44 -10.42
N LEU A 59 17.86 -13.68 -9.38
CA LEU A 59 18.77 -12.70 -8.80
C LEU A 59 19.78 -13.38 -7.84
N THR A 60 21.00 -12.84 -7.81
CA THR A 60 21.94 -13.10 -6.72
C THR A 60 21.53 -12.35 -5.45
N ALA A 61 22.20 -12.59 -4.32
CA ALA A 61 22.02 -11.76 -3.11
C ALA A 61 22.32 -10.28 -3.38
N ALA A 62 23.36 -9.98 -4.17
CA ALA A 62 23.68 -8.63 -4.60
C ALA A 62 22.56 -8.02 -5.47
N GLY A 63 22.00 -8.79 -6.42
CA GLY A 63 20.87 -8.36 -7.25
C GLY A 63 19.60 -8.09 -6.40
N THR A 64 19.30 -8.95 -5.46
CA THR A 64 18.16 -8.77 -4.55
C THR A 64 18.29 -7.50 -3.71
N THR A 65 19.50 -7.20 -3.24
CA THR A 65 19.79 -5.97 -2.47
C THR A 65 19.75 -4.71 -3.33
N LEU A 66 20.24 -4.80 -4.58
CA LEU A 66 20.32 -3.65 -5.49
C LEU A 66 18.94 -3.28 -6.06
N LEU A 67 18.08 -4.24 -6.37
CA LEU A 67 16.82 -4.02 -7.10
C LEU A 67 15.92 -2.94 -6.47
N PRO A 68 15.59 -2.96 -5.18
CA PRO A 68 14.73 -1.93 -4.59
C PRO A 68 15.38 -0.54 -4.61
N ARG A 69 16.70 -0.47 -4.45
CA ARG A 69 17.45 0.80 -4.48
C ARG A 69 17.53 1.36 -5.89
N ALA A 70 17.77 0.51 -6.89
CA ALA A 70 17.81 0.92 -8.27
C ALA A 70 16.44 1.42 -8.76
N ARG A 71 15.34 0.78 -8.36
CA ARG A 71 13.99 1.26 -8.65
C ARG A 71 13.76 2.67 -8.10
N ARG A 72 14.08 2.89 -6.84
CA ARG A 72 13.93 4.21 -6.19
C ARG A 72 14.69 5.31 -6.97
N VAL A 73 15.93 5.06 -7.41
CA VAL A 73 16.69 6.03 -8.20
C VAL A 73 15.99 6.38 -9.53
N PHE A 74 15.35 5.39 -10.19
CA PHE A 74 14.61 5.64 -11.44
C PHE A 74 13.28 6.34 -11.19
N GLU A 75 12.61 6.08 -10.09
CA GLU A 75 11.40 6.79 -9.65
C GLU A 75 11.72 8.26 -9.35
N ASP A 76 12.78 8.53 -8.59
CA ASP A 76 13.26 9.88 -8.28
C ASP A 76 13.66 10.65 -9.56
N LEU A 77 14.36 10.00 -10.49
CA LEU A 77 14.73 10.59 -11.77
C LEU A 77 13.49 10.90 -12.63
N GLY A 78 12.52 9.98 -12.65
CA GLY A 78 11.25 10.16 -13.35
C GLY A 78 10.46 11.34 -12.78
N SER A 79 10.42 11.48 -11.47
CA SER A 79 9.78 12.60 -10.76
C SER A 79 10.45 13.92 -11.11
N ALA A 80 11.77 14.01 -11.02
CA ALA A 80 12.52 15.22 -11.36
C ALA A 80 12.32 15.66 -12.84
N ILE A 81 12.25 14.68 -13.77
CA ILE A 81 11.97 14.99 -15.18
C ILE A 81 10.53 15.47 -15.36
N ASN A 82 9.59 14.90 -14.63
CA ASN A 82 8.19 15.30 -14.68
C ASN A 82 7.97 16.69 -14.08
N GLU A 83 8.65 17.04 -12.99
CA GLU A 83 8.62 18.40 -12.42
C GLU A 83 8.99 19.45 -13.47
N VAL A 84 10.09 19.23 -14.19
CA VAL A 84 10.52 20.14 -15.27
C VAL A 84 9.52 20.18 -16.43
N ARG A 85 8.82 19.07 -16.71
CA ARG A 85 7.78 19.03 -17.76
C ARG A 85 6.49 19.73 -17.36
N VAL A 86 6.13 19.69 -16.08
CA VAL A 86 4.94 20.38 -15.55
C VAL A 86 5.14 21.88 -15.61
N ASP A 87 6.32 22.41 -15.37
CA ASP A 87 6.62 23.85 -15.54
C ASP A 87 6.48 24.36 -16.98
N VAL A 88 6.60 23.49 -17.98
CA VAL A 88 6.43 23.83 -19.41
C VAL A 88 4.96 23.78 -19.86
N HIS A 89 4.09 23.07 -19.12
CA HIS A 89 2.67 22.91 -19.43
C HIS A 89 1.82 23.43 -18.27
N ALA A 90 1.97 24.70 -17.94
CA ALA A 90 1.16 25.43 -16.95
C ALA A 90 -0.31 25.59 -17.41
N ALA A 91 -1.03 24.48 -17.59
CA ALA A 91 -2.45 24.53 -17.98
C ALA A 91 -3.40 23.78 -17.04
N ASP A 92 -2.90 22.87 -16.17
CA ASP A 92 -3.76 22.22 -15.20
C ASP A 92 -3.10 22.30 -13.80
N GLU A 93 -3.45 23.31 -13.03
CA GLU A 93 -3.17 23.33 -11.59
C GLU A 93 -3.79 22.06 -10.99
N GLN A 94 -2.96 21.15 -10.51
CA GLN A 94 -3.39 19.88 -9.95
C GLN A 94 -2.74 19.67 -8.59
N VAL A 95 -3.54 19.37 -7.57
CA VAL A 95 -3.09 18.97 -6.24
C VAL A 95 -3.02 17.45 -6.17
N SER A 96 -1.87 16.88 -5.84
CA SER A 96 -1.67 15.44 -5.65
C SER A 96 -1.67 15.09 -4.16
N VAL A 97 -2.53 14.16 -3.77
CA VAL A 97 -2.65 13.71 -2.38
C VAL A 97 -2.54 12.19 -2.27
N GLY A 98 -1.67 11.74 -1.37
CA GLY A 98 -1.59 10.32 -1.00
C GLY A 98 -2.57 10.01 0.14
N CYS A 99 -3.33 8.92 0.08
CA CYS A 99 -4.15 8.50 1.22
C CYS A 99 -4.40 7.00 1.23
N LEU A 100 -4.72 6.47 2.41
CA LEU A 100 -5.11 5.07 2.53
C LEU A 100 -6.39 4.80 1.70
N PRO A 101 -6.55 3.61 1.11
CA PRO A 101 -7.74 3.27 0.31
C PRO A 101 -9.06 3.48 1.05
N THR A 102 -9.09 3.31 2.36
CA THR A 102 -10.26 3.58 3.21
C THR A 102 -10.58 5.07 3.30
N VAL A 103 -9.56 5.91 3.38
CA VAL A 103 -9.69 7.38 3.37
C VAL A 103 -10.11 7.84 1.98
N ALA A 104 -9.49 7.29 0.92
CA ALA A 104 -9.82 7.59 -0.47
C ALA A 104 -11.30 7.34 -0.78
N GLY A 105 -11.81 6.17 -0.38
CA GLY A 105 -13.19 5.78 -0.69
C GLY A 105 -14.25 6.46 0.18
N HIS A 106 -13.90 6.92 1.39
CA HIS A 106 -14.90 7.45 2.35
C HIS A 106 -14.82 8.96 2.55
N CYS A 107 -13.63 9.47 2.85
CA CYS A 107 -13.46 10.88 3.22
C CYS A 107 -13.19 11.76 2.00
N MET A 108 -12.32 11.30 1.09
CA MET A 108 -11.88 12.11 -0.03
C MET A 108 -12.99 12.60 -0.97
N PRO A 109 -14.04 11.83 -1.30
CA PRO A 109 -15.08 12.31 -2.19
C PRO A 109 -15.76 13.60 -1.70
N SER A 110 -16.07 13.70 -0.39
CA SER A 110 -16.68 14.89 0.19
C SER A 110 -15.71 16.06 0.28
N VAL A 111 -14.44 15.79 0.58
CA VAL A 111 -13.37 16.79 0.65
C VAL A 111 -13.12 17.36 -0.74
N ILE A 112 -12.97 16.52 -1.76
CA ILE A 112 -12.75 16.93 -3.14
C ILE A 112 -13.96 17.73 -3.68
N ALA A 113 -15.19 17.29 -3.38
CA ALA A 113 -16.38 18.01 -3.78
C ALA A 113 -16.45 19.41 -3.15
N ALA A 114 -16.02 19.55 -1.89
CA ALA A 114 -15.95 20.86 -1.23
C ALA A 114 -14.82 21.73 -1.78
N PHE A 115 -13.67 21.11 -2.08
CA PHE A 115 -12.51 21.77 -2.67
C PHE A 115 -12.84 22.31 -4.09
N ALA A 116 -13.40 21.46 -4.95
CA ALA A 116 -13.75 21.82 -6.33
C ALA A 116 -14.74 23.02 -6.42
N LYS A 117 -15.63 23.17 -5.43
CA LYS A 117 -16.53 24.34 -5.35
C LYS A 117 -15.79 25.65 -5.07
N ARG A 118 -14.66 25.59 -4.33
CA ARG A 118 -13.85 26.77 -3.98
C ARG A 118 -12.77 27.06 -5.03
N HIS A 119 -12.31 26.01 -5.70
CA HIS A 119 -11.19 26.03 -6.65
C HIS A 119 -11.55 25.27 -7.93
N PRO A 120 -12.51 25.77 -8.74
CA PRO A 120 -13.06 25.04 -9.89
C PRO A 120 -12.03 24.77 -11.02
N GLY A 121 -10.90 25.49 -11.01
CA GLY A 121 -9.82 25.33 -11.99
C GLY A 121 -8.73 24.34 -11.55
N ILE A 122 -8.78 23.85 -10.31
CA ILE A 122 -7.72 23.00 -9.78
C ILE A 122 -8.17 21.53 -9.78
N GLY A 123 -7.44 20.66 -10.50
CA GLY A 123 -7.63 19.23 -10.46
C GLY A 123 -7.12 18.61 -9.15
N VAL A 124 -7.62 17.42 -8.79
CA VAL A 124 -7.11 16.65 -7.65
C VAL A 124 -6.75 15.26 -8.11
N ARG A 125 -5.50 14.87 -7.89
CA ARG A 125 -5.03 13.50 -8.08
C ARG A 125 -4.96 12.80 -6.73
N VAL A 126 -5.57 11.62 -6.63
CA VAL A 126 -5.57 10.81 -5.41
C VAL A 126 -4.74 9.55 -5.65
N HIS A 127 -3.72 9.36 -4.81
CA HIS A 127 -2.91 8.15 -4.75
C HIS A 127 -3.39 7.29 -3.58
N ASP A 128 -4.19 6.27 -3.85
CA ASP A 128 -4.75 5.36 -2.84
C ASP A 128 -3.82 4.15 -2.63
N ASN A 129 -2.84 4.36 -1.80
CA ASN A 129 -1.73 3.43 -1.57
C ASN A 129 -1.62 2.96 -0.12
N SER A 130 -0.67 2.07 0.15
CA SER A 130 -0.27 1.68 1.52
C SER A 130 0.42 2.84 2.26
N ALA A 131 0.51 2.76 3.58
CA ALA A 131 1.13 3.81 4.39
C ALA A 131 2.59 4.10 4.02
N SER A 132 3.36 3.07 3.67
CA SER A 132 4.74 3.21 3.21
C SER A 132 4.85 3.89 1.85
N GLU A 133 4.03 3.46 0.88
CA GLU A 133 4.01 4.05 -0.46
C GLU A 133 3.55 5.52 -0.43
N ILE A 134 2.57 5.87 0.43
CA ILE A 134 2.16 7.26 0.63
C ILE A 134 3.33 8.10 1.14
N ALA A 135 4.05 7.60 2.15
CA ALA A 135 5.20 8.30 2.69
C ALA A 135 6.32 8.49 1.64
N ASP A 136 6.58 7.45 0.82
CA ASP A 136 7.55 7.52 -0.27
C ASP A 136 7.12 8.54 -1.35
N LYS A 137 5.83 8.61 -1.70
CA LYS A 137 5.30 9.59 -2.66
C LYS A 137 5.38 11.03 -2.15
N VAL A 138 5.16 11.27 -0.87
CA VAL A 138 5.34 12.60 -0.27
C VAL A 138 6.82 12.98 -0.24
N GLN A 139 7.70 12.04 0.12
CA GLN A 139 9.13 12.27 0.14
C GLN A 139 9.71 12.57 -1.26
N SER A 140 9.22 11.89 -2.30
CA SER A 140 9.65 12.11 -3.68
C SER A 140 9.03 13.36 -4.33
N GLY A 141 8.08 14.04 -3.67
CA GLY A 141 7.34 15.17 -4.26
C GLY A 141 6.23 14.73 -5.24
N GLU A 142 5.97 13.44 -5.42
CA GLU A 142 4.88 12.93 -6.27
C GLU A 142 3.50 13.25 -5.65
N ALA A 143 3.42 13.42 -4.33
CA ALA A 143 2.27 13.94 -3.62
C ALA A 143 2.69 15.07 -2.69
N GLU A 144 1.94 16.18 -2.66
CA GLU A 144 2.24 17.33 -1.81
C GLU A 144 2.05 16.99 -0.32
N PHE A 145 1.08 16.13 -0.02
CA PHE A 145 0.85 15.64 1.33
C PHE A 145 0.18 14.28 1.33
N GLY A 146 0.21 13.62 2.49
CA GLY A 146 -0.42 12.31 2.68
C GLY A 146 -1.33 12.25 3.90
N VAL A 147 -2.47 11.55 3.78
CA VAL A 147 -3.34 11.20 4.91
C VAL A 147 -3.22 9.71 5.18
N THR A 148 -2.48 9.37 6.21
CA THR A 148 -2.11 7.99 6.51
C THR A 148 -2.01 7.74 8.01
N ILE A 149 -1.78 6.50 8.39
CA ILE A 149 -1.42 6.13 9.75
C ILE A 149 0.10 6.15 9.90
N VAL A 150 0.56 6.70 11.01
CA VAL A 150 1.99 6.71 11.31
C VAL A 150 2.39 5.36 11.88
N ALA A 151 2.94 4.50 11.04
CA ALA A 151 3.44 3.18 11.42
C ALA A 151 4.97 3.09 11.49
N ALA A 152 5.68 4.15 11.10
CA ALA A 152 7.14 4.17 11.08
C ALA A 152 7.66 5.53 11.54
N ASN A 153 8.82 5.51 12.18
CA ASN A 153 9.52 6.73 12.59
C ASN A 153 10.20 7.36 11.35
N ARG A 154 9.42 8.19 10.64
CA ARG A 154 9.87 8.92 9.44
C ARG A 154 10.31 10.32 9.87
N TRP A 155 11.57 10.44 10.26
CA TRP A 155 12.20 11.70 10.70
C TRP A 155 12.32 12.76 9.57
N ASP A 156 12.15 12.32 8.34
CA ASP A 156 12.24 13.08 7.08
C ASP A 156 10.90 13.73 6.65
N LEU A 157 9.81 13.47 7.39
CA LEU A 157 8.49 14.02 7.11
C LEU A 157 7.93 14.76 8.33
N GLU A 158 7.27 15.89 8.09
CA GLU A 158 6.47 16.58 9.11
C GLU A 158 5.15 15.84 9.33
N LEU A 159 4.91 15.41 10.56
CA LEU A 159 3.72 14.64 10.92
C LEU A 159 2.77 15.47 11.79
N LYS A 160 1.53 15.64 11.32
CA LYS A 160 0.46 16.31 12.06
C LYS A 160 -0.67 15.33 12.39
N PRO A 161 -0.94 15.04 13.67
CA PRO A 161 -2.05 14.16 14.03
C PRO A 161 -3.38 14.84 13.70
N VAL A 162 -4.20 14.18 12.86
CA VAL A 162 -5.52 14.69 12.44
C VAL A 162 -6.62 14.11 13.31
N VAL A 163 -6.56 12.80 13.60
CA VAL A 163 -7.57 12.10 14.39
C VAL A 163 -6.94 10.95 15.18
N LYS A 164 -7.48 10.67 16.36
CA LYS A 164 -7.14 9.49 17.15
C LYS A 164 -8.38 8.64 17.34
N GLU A 165 -8.34 7.42 16.86
CA GLU A 165 -9.46 6.48 16.91
C GLU A 165 -9.08 5.17 17.60
N PRO A 166 -9.98 4.57 18.39
CA PRO A 166 -9.71 3.28 19.00
C PRO A 166 -9.83 2.16 17.99
N PHE A 167 -9.12 1.06 18.21
CA PHE A 167 -9.40 -0.19 17.52
C PHE A 167 -10.74 -0.75 17.95
N ILE A 168 -11.45 -1.36 17.00
CA ILE A 168 -12.71 -2.05 17.25
C ILE A 168 -12.63 -3.47 16.69
N LEU A 169 -13.31 -4.41 17.35
CA LEU A 169 -13.53 -5.74 16.81
C LEU A 169 -14.78 -5.74 15.93
N VAL A 170 -14.67 -6.31 14.75
CA VAL A 170 -15.80 -6.52 13.84
C VAL A 170 -16.10 -8.01 13.77
N SER A 171 -17.35 -8.36 13.96
CA SER A 171 -17.82 -9.74 13.88
C SER A 171 -19.17 -9.82 13.16
N HIS A 172 -19.48 -11.01 12.65
CA HIS A 172 -20.87 -11.32 12.28
C HIS A 172 -21.72 -11.44 13.54
N ARG A 173 -22.99 -11.05 13.46
CA ARG A 173 -23.90 -11.06 14.62
C ARG A 173 -24.11 -12.44 15.27
N SER A 174 -23.93 -13.51 14.49
CA SER A 174 -24.04 -14.88 15.00
C SER A 174 -22.83 -15.35 15.82
N MET A 175 -21.76 -14.57 15.86
CA MET A 175 -20.55 -14.94 16.59
C MET A 175 -20.71 -14.69 18.08
N PRO A 176 -20.13 -15.54 18.96
CA PRO A 176 -20.32 -15.46 20.41
C PRO A 176 -20.03 -14.08 21.02
N LEU A 177 -19.02 -13.38 20.56
CA LEU A 177 -18.60 -12.07 21.08
C LEU A 177 -19.34 -10.88 20.44
N ALA A 178 -20.28 -11.10 19.53
CA ALA A 178 -20.95 -10.03 18.79
C ALA A 178 -21.81 -9.10 19.69
N GLY A 179 -22.21 -9.55 20.86
CA GLY A 179 -22.99 -8.77 21.82
C GLY A 179 -22.18 -7.89 22.76
N ALA A 180 -20.87 -8.04 22.80
CA ALA A 180 -20.00 -7.32 23.71
C ALA A 180 -19.92 -5.83 23.35
N THR A 181 -20.01 -4.95 24.33
CA THR A 181 -19.83 -3.49 24.17
C THR A 181 -18.37 -3.08 24.25
N SER A 182 -17.57 -3.87 24.93
CA SER A 182 -16.10 -3.75 24.99
C SER A 182 -15.49 -5.13 25.17
N LEU A 183 -14.27 -5.30 24.67
CA LEU A 183 -13.52 -6.54 24.75
C LEU A 183 -12.07 -6.26 25.11
N THR A 184 -11.47 -7.22 25.83
CA THR A 184 -10.02 -7.27 26.05
C THR A 184 -9.38 -8.27 25.08
N TRP A 185 -8.11 -8.13 24.83
CA TRP A 185 -7.36 -9.07 24.01
C TRP A 185 -7.37 -10.51 24.55
N ALA A 186 -7.43 -10.67 25.87
CA ALA A 186 -7.50 -11.99 26.52
C ALA A 186 -8.80 -12.75 26.14
N GLN A 187 -9.90 -12.06 25.92
CA GLN A 187 -11.18 -12.68 25.54
C GLN A 187 -11.21 -13.17 24.09
N LEU A 188 -10.21 -12.81 23.27
CA LEU A 188 -10.05 -13.28 21.91
C LEU A 188 -9.19 -14.55 21.80
N GLN A 189 -8.65 -15.05 22.91
CA GLN A 189 -7.90 -16.31 22.91
C GLN A 189 -8.82 -17.46 22.51
N GLY A 190 -8.33 -18.30 21.59
CA GLY A 190 -9.10 -19.41 21.04
C GLY A 190 -10.06 -19.05 19.91
N GLU A 191 -10.36 -17.78 19.71
CA GLU A 191 -11.25 -17.34 18.63
C GLU A 191 -10.50 -17.23 17.28
N PRO A 192 -11.14 -17.64 16.14
CA PRO A 192 -10.53 -17.53 14.83
C PRO A 192 -10.52 -16.07 14.38
N LEU A 193 -9.34 -15.50 14.23
CA LEU A 193 -9.16 -14.11 13.81
C LEU A 193 -8.76 -14.00 12.34
N VAL A 194 -9.22 -12.91 11.71
CA VAL A 194 -8.80 -12.49 10.37
C VAL A 194 -7.81 -11.33 10.52
N ARG A 195 -6.62 -11.46 9.98
CA ARG A 195 -5.62 -10.40 9.94
C ARG A 195 -5.37 -9.89 8.53
N ILE A 196 -4.87 -8.67 8.46
CA ILE A 196 -4.35 -8.10 7.20
C ILE A 196 -2.84 -8.37 7.15
N SER A 197 -2.30 -8.54 5.95
CA SER A 197 -0.87 -8.83 5.71
C SER A 197 0.05 -7.76 6.33
N ALA A 198 1.30 -8.14 6.57
CA ALA A 198 2.30 -7.33 7.26
C ALA A 198 2.65 -6.01 6.53
N GLU A 199 2.35 -5.91 5.25
CA GLU A 199 2.62 -4.73 4.42
C GLU A 199 1.72 -3.53 4.74
N THR A 200 0.71 -3.72 5.59
CA THR A 200 -0.20 -2.64 5.98
C THR A 200 0.22 -2.01 7.30
N GLY A 201 0.22 -0.68 7.37
CA GLY A 201 0.57 0.04 8.60
C GLY A 201 -0.33 -0.31 9.81
N ASN A 202 -1.60 -0.67 9.58
CA ASN A 202 -2.50 -1.17 10.62
C ASN A 202 -1.98 -2.42 11.32
N ARG A 203 -1.30 -3.30 10.59
CA ARG A 203 -0.72 -4.51 11.16
C ARG A 203 0.36 -4.20 12.17
N ILE A 204 1.25 -3.26 11.87
CA ILE A 204 2.32 -2.83 12.77
C ILE A 204 1.73 -2.30 14.08
N LEU A 205 0.73 -1.43 13.99
CA LEU A 205 0.07 -0.87 15.18
C LEU A 205 -0.64 -1.92 16.03
N ILE A 206 -1.24 -2.94 15.42
CA ILE A 206 -1.88 -4.05 16.13
C ILE A 206 -0.82 -4.91 16.81
N ASP A 207 0.24 -5.26 16.11
CA ASP A 207 1.33 -6.09 16.64
C ASP A 207 2.04 -5.37 17.81
N ASP A 208 2.24 -4.06 17.73
CA ASP A 208 2.79 -3.24 18.81
C ASP A 208 1.84 -3.21 20.03
N ALA A 209 0.55 -3.01 19.80
CA ALA A 209 -0.45 -3.00 20.87
C ALA A 209 -0.61 -4.36 21.56
N LEU A 210 -0.41 -5.45 20.83
CA LEU A 210 -0.46 -6.82 21.34
C LEU A 210 0.81 -7.21 22.11
N GLY A 211 1.97 -6.75 21.65
CA GLY A 211 3.26 -7.20 22.17
C GLY A 211 3.38 -8.74 22.15
N ALA A 212 3.79 -9.34 23.27
CA ALA A 212 3.92 -10.79 23.39
C ALA A 212 2.58 -11.56 23.29
N ARG A 213 1.43 -10.89 23.46
CA ARG A 213 0.10 -11.52 23.34
C ARG A 213 -0.26 -11.93 21.93
N ARG A 214 0.39 -11.38 20.91
CA ARG A 214 0.14 -11.73 19.49
C ARG A 214 0.28 -13.23 19.22
N ASP A 215 1.17 -13.91 19.94
CA ASP A 215 1.47 -15.33 19.77
C ASP A 215 0.44 -16.24 20.47
N THR A 216 -0.44 -15.68 21.30
CA THR A 216 -1.54 -16.38 21.98
C THR A 216 -2.85 -16.34 21.20
N LEU A 217 -2.91 -15.55 20.12
CA LEU A 217 -4.10 -15.38 19.27
C LEU A 217 -4.07 -16.31 18.06
N ILE A 218 -5.23 -16.81 17.67
CA ILE A 218 -5.36 -17.70 16.52
C ILE A 218 -5.64 -16.89 15.26
N TRP A 219 -4.59 -16.57 14.51
CA TRP A 219 -4.69 -15.91 13.20
C TRP A 219 -5.00 -16.94 12.12
N ARG A 220 -6.27 -17.33 12.00
CA ARG A 220 -6.67 -18.40 11.09
C ARG A 220 -6.71 -17.97 9.63
N TYR A 221 -6.98 -16.70 9.37
CA TYR A 221 -7.12 -16.15 8.03
C TYR A 221 -6.23 -14.92 7.88
N GLU A 222 -5.58 -14.83 6.73
CA GLU A 222 -4.77 -13.66 6.36
C GLU A 222 -5.17 -13.18 4.98
N VAL A 223 -5.36 -11.85 4.83
CA VAL A 223 -5.77 -11.21 3.59
C VAL A 223 -4.98 -9.92 3.38
N GLN A 224 -4.82 -9.50 2.14
CA GLN A 224 -4.10 -8.26 1.81
C GLN A 224 -4.97 -7.00 1.92
N ARG A 225 -6.26 -7.12 1.68
CA ARG A 225 -7.17 -5.98 1.56
C ARG A 225 -8.22 -5.96 2.67
N VAL A 226 -8.48 -4.74 3.18
CA VAL A 226 -9.53 -4.48 4.18
C VAL A 226 -10.89 -4.99 3.71
N VAL A 227 -11.24 -4.73 2.45
CA VAL A 227 -12.52 -5.16 1.84
C VAL A 227 -12.70 -6.67 1.91
N THR A 228 -11.66 -7.43 1.60
CA THR A 228 -11.68 -8.90 1.66
C THR A 228 -11.90 -9.39 3.09
N ALA A 229 -11.20 -8.79 4.07
CA ALA A 229 -11.37 -9.16 5.47
C ALA A 229 -12.81 -8.86 5.97
N VAL A 230 -13.38 -7.72 5.59
CA VAL A 230 -14.78 -7.38 5.91
C VAL A 230 -15.74 -8.38 5.27
N SER A 231 -15.50 -8.81 4.03
CA SER A 231 -16.33 -9.78 3.35
C SER A 231 -16.29 -11.15 4.03
N LEU A 232 -15.13 -11.62 4.48
CA LEU A 232 -15.00 -12.86 5.26
C LEU A 232 -15.80 -12.78 6.57
N VAL A 233 -15.66 -11.70 7.31
CA VAL A 233 -16.42 -11.50 8.56
C VAL A 233 -17.93 -11.43 8.31
N ARG A 234 -18.37 -10.78 7.23
CA ARG A 234 -19.80 -10.76 6.84
C ARG A 234 -20.36 -12.14 6.51
N SER A 235 -19.52 -13.04 6.00
CA SER A 235 -19.88 -14.43 5.75
C SER A 235 -19.83 -15.32 7.00
N GLY A 236 -19.64 -14.74 8.19
CA GLY A 236 -19.55 -15.48 9.45
C GLY A 236 -18.21 -16.17 9.68
N ILE A 237 -17.17 -15.78 8.93
CA ILE A 237 -15.84 -16.37 9.02
C ILE A 237 -14.94 -15.46 9.85
N GLY A 238 -14.68 -15.86 11.10
CA GLY A 238 -13.72 -15.23 11.99
C GLY A 238 -14.10 -13.83 12.49
N TYR A 239 -13.23 -13.27 13.32
CA TYR A 239 -13.29 -11.90 13.84
C TYR A 239 -12.19 -11.05 13.22
N ARG A 240 -12.41 -9.74 13.13
CA ARG A 240 -11.41 -8.81 12.63
C ARG A 240 -11.29 -7.57 13.49
N HIS A 241 -10.06 -7.11 13.69
CA HIS A 241 -9.75 -5.75 14.16
C HIS A 241 -9.97 -4.73 13.05
N HIS A 242 -10.62 -3.63 13.39
CA HIS A 242 -11.04 -2.64 12.43
C HIS A 242 -10.77 -1.22 12.94
N HIS A 243 -10.27 -0.35 12.04
CA HIS A 243 -10.24 1.08 12.29
C HIS A 243 -11.60 1.67 11.91
N PRO A 244 -12.17 2.60 12.68
CA PRO A 244 -13.51 3.14 12.42
C PRO A 244 -13.70 3.73 11.00
N GLN A 245 -12.66 4.25 10.38
CA GLN A 245 -12.71 4.74 8.99
C GLN A 245 -13.09 3.66 7.99
N ASP A 246 -12.80 2.41 8.27
CA ASP A 246 -13.19 1.29 7.42
C ASP A 246 -14.70 0.98 7.47
N ARG A 247 -15.47 1.60 8.38
CA ARG A 247 -16.95 1.42 8.49
C ARG A 247 -17.68 1.83 7.22
N ALA A 248 -17.12 2.77 6.47
CA ALA A 248 -17.73 3.29 5.27
C ALA A 248 -17.85 2.28 4.16
N PHE A 249 -16.93 1.33 4.05
CA PHE A 249 -17.05 0.23 3.09
C PHE A 249 -18.20 -0.72 3.41
N THR A 250 -18.71 -0.72 4.63
CA THR A 250 -19.84 -1.56 5.03
C THR A 250 -21.20 -0.89 4.85
N THR A 251 -21.25 0.46 4.73
CA THR A 251 -22.51 1.22 4.67
C THR A 251 -22.74 1.96 3.35
N GLY A 252 -21.70 2.24 2.57
CA GLY A 252 -21.77 3.13 1.41
C GLY A 252 -21.96 2.49 0.04
N SER A 253 -21.77 1.18 -0.11
CA SER A 253 -21.76 0.54 -1.44
C SER A 253 -23.13 0.11 -1.97
N THR A 254 -24.25 0.53 -1.35
CA THR A 254 -25.60 0.11 -1.74
C THR A 254 -26.54 1.25 -2.13
N ARG A 255 -26.04 2.43 -2.47
CA ARG A 255 -26.89 3.54 -2.97
C ARG A 255 -26.69 3.91 -4.44
N SER A 256 -26.24 2.99 -5.27
CA SER A 256 -26.37 3.18 -6.72
C SER A 256 -26.78 1.87 -7.38
N ALA A 257 -28.00 1.87 -7.89
CA ALA A 257 -28.69 0.83 -8.62
C ALA A 257 -29.59 -0.06 -7.77
N GLY A 258 -30.87 0.31 -7.65
CA GLY A 258 -32.08 -0.50 -7.62
C GLY A 258 -32.04 -1.90 -6.96
N ALA A 259 -31.29 -2.12 -5.91
CA ALA A 259 -31.20 -3.42 -5.24
C ALA A 259 -31.45 -3.26 -3.75
N ALA A 260 -32.22 -4.18 -3.22
CA ALA A 260 -32.73 -4.30 -1.86
C ALA A 260 -31.87 -3.70 -0.74
N GLU A 261 -32.53 -3.15 0.27
CA GLU A 261 -31.92 -2.68 1.51
C GLU A 261 -30.89 -3.70 2.03
N PRO A 262 -29.69 -3.25 2.49
CA PRO A 262 -28.74 -4.15 3.12
C PRO A 262 -29.41 -4.72 4.38
N SER A 263 -29.57 -6.03 4.38
CA SER A 263 -30.12 -6.73 5.55
C SER A 263 -29.40 -6.24 6.81
N ALA A 264 -30.16 -5.97 7.87
CA ALA A 264 -29.71 -5.46 9.18
C ALA A 264 -28.69 -6.37 9.90
N GLU A 265 -28.04 -7.27 9.18
CA GLU A 265 -27.36 -8.47 9.66
C GLU A 265 -25.88 -8.31 10.07
N ALA A 266 -25.22 -7.18 9.76
CA ALA A 266 -23.79 -7.06 9.99
C ALA A 266 -23.43 -5.82 10.83
N LYS A 267 -23.95 -5.66 12.04
CA LYS A 267 -23.59 -4.50 12.87
C LYS A 267 -23.66 -4.79 14.36
N ARG A 268 -22.59 -5.32 14.94
CA ARG A 268 -22.27 -5.04 16.35
C ARG A 268 -20.76 -4.84 16.47
N PHE A 269 -20.37 -3.75 17.13
CA PHE A 269 -19.00 -3.32 17.30
C PHE A 269 -18.69 -3.26 18.80
N ALA A 270 -17.58 -3.86 19.21
CA ALA A 270 -17.06 -3.77 20.55
C ALA A 270 -15.77 -2.94 20.55
N LYS A 271 -15.67 -2.01 21.51
CA LYS A 271 -14.46 -1.20 21.71
C LYS A 271 -13.39 -2.05 22.41
N MET A 272 -12.17 -2.06 21.86
CA MET A 272 -11.03 -2.72 22.49
C MET A 272 -10.42 -1.84 23.58
N ARG A 273 -10.10 -2.43 24.74
CA ARG A 273 -9.38 -1.83 25.87
C ARG A 273 -8.08 -2.57 26.13
#